data_ea4ea8f11d16ba6f0c306499989ed5a3
#
_entry.id   ea4ea8f11d16ba6f0c306499989ed5a3
#
_cell.length_a   1.000
_cell.length_b   1.000
_cell.length_c   1.000
_cell.angle_alpha   90.00
_cell.angle_beta   90.00
_cell.angle_gamma   90.00
#
_symmetry.space_group_name_H-M   'P 1'
#
loop_
_entity.id
_entity.type
_entity.pdbx_description
1 polymer ?
#
loop_
_entity_poly.entity_id
_entity_poly.type
_entity_poly.pdbx_seq_one_letter_code
_entity_poly.pdbx_strand_id
1 'polypeptide(L)'
;QSLMRRSSAAAAAFAVSSLACAQVQSKPVVQVFDTAITEAEVNQIQKGWCDAVLAISNAYQNGGYDAAKSKASAVIDTAYAYKFGPVAFKPTYAIGDKTFRTTRDGALAYFVGPDPTIPQFRDKKLGFATYRHWVSCEIKDYVLQLLGNTANTMGLVILTDSQGQTAEPEKTWTFLREIDGSVRIVLHHSSAPFDAR
;
A
#
# COMPACT_ATOMS: atom_id res chain seq x y z
N GLN A 1 -38.34 -85.11 63.22
CA GLN A 1 -38.11 -85.17 61.77
C GLN A 1 -38.42 -83.81 61.19
N SER A 2 -37.39 -83.10 60.79
CA SER A 2 -37.47 -81.69 60.28
C SER A 2 -36.91 -81.67 58.87
N LEU A 3 -37.71 -81.28 57.92
CA LEU A 3 -37.29 -81.00 56.56
C LEU A 3 -36.80 -79.61 56.45
N MET A 4 -35.52 -79.44 56.12
CA MET A 4 -34.93 -78.23 55.72
C MET A 4 -35.25 -77.91 54.25
N ARG A 5 -35.99 -76.86 53.99
CA ARG A 5 -36.15 -76.27 52.63
C ARG A 5 -34.92 -75.36 52.35
N ARG A 6 -34.24 -75.63 51.31
CA ARG A 6 -33.20 -74.77 50.77
C ARG A 6 -33.89 -73.76 49.76
N SER A 7 -33.80 -72.53 50.08
CA SER A 7 -34.20 -71.45 49.16
C SER A 7 -33.03 -71.09 48.26
N SER A 8 -33.18 -71.23 46.94
CA SER A 8 -32.21 -70.77 45.97
C SER A 8 -32.51 -69.35 45.63
N ALA A 9 -31.58 -68.46 45.95
CA ALA A 9 -31.64 -67.09 45.50
C ALA A 9 -31.00 -66.97 44.10
N ALA A 10 -31.81 -66.58 43.15
CA ALA A 10 -31.37 -66.21 41.78
C ALA A 10 -30.84 -64.76 41.75
N ALA A 11 -29.53 -64.62 41.50
CA ALA A 11 -28.93 -63.34 41.31
C ALA A 11 -29.13 -62.87 39.84
N ALA A 12 -29.92 -61.85 39.68
CA ALA A 12 -30.11 -61.18 38.36
C ALA A 12 -28.90 -60.26 38.10
N ALA A 13 -28.08 -60.62 37.16
CA ALA A 13 -26.98 -59.75 36.68
C ALA A 13 -27.55 -58.67 35.72
N PHE A 14 -27.57 -57.41 36.16
CA PHE A 14 -27.83 -56.26 35.27
C PHE A 14 -26.62 -55.97 34.42
N ALA A 15 -26.68 -56.25 33.12
CA ALA A 15 -25.67 -55.82 32.13
C ALA A 15 -25.89 -54.33 31.88
N VAL A 16 -25.00 -53.49 32.37
CA VAL A 16 -24.96 -52.05 32.03
C VAL A 16 -24.25 -51.91 30.68
N SER A 17 -25.04 -51.76 29.61
CA SER A 17 -24.51 -51.41 28.29
C SER A 17 -24.01 -49.95 28.32
N SER A 18 -22.74 -49.74 28.43
CA SER A 18 -22.10 -48.45 28.24
C SER A 18 -22.16 -48.09 26.74
N LEU A 19 -23.12 -47.20 26.36
CA LEU A 19 -23.06 -46.54 25.08
C LEU A 19 -21.84 -45.60 25.06
N ALA A 20 -20.77 -46.05 24.40
CA ALA A 20 -19.64 -45.17 24.06
C ALA A 20 -20.14 -44.13 23.04
N CYS A 21 -20.40 -42.95 23.54
CA CYS A 21 -20.67 -41.79 22.66
C CYS A 21 -19.40 -41.48 21.88
N ALA A 22 -19.32 -41.94 20.64
CA ALA A 22 -18.22 -41.57 19.74
C ALA A 22 -18.25 -40.06 19.54
N GLN A 23 -17.35 -39.35 20.18
CA GLN A 23 -17.15 -37.93 19.91
C GLN A 23 -16.69 -37.79 18.46
N VAL A 24 -17.56 -37.30 17.61
CA VAL A 24 -17.20 -36.89 16.26
C VAL A 24 -16.31 -35.66 16.40
N GLN A 25 -15.03 -35.87 16.34
CA GLN A 25 -14.05 -34.79 16.35
C GLN A 25 -14.24 -34.01 15.04
N SER A 26 -14.86 -32.85 15.13
CA SER A 26 -15.00 -31.95 13.98
C SER A 26 -13.61 -31.56 13.50
N LYS A 27 -13.38 -31.66 12.19
CA LYS A 27 -12.13 -31.16 11.61
C LYS A 27 -11.99 -29.67 11.96
N PRO A 28 -10.79 -29.20 12.31
CA PRO A 28 -10.56 -27.79 12.58
C PRO A 28 -10.93 -26.98 11.34
N VAL A 29 -11.59 -25.83 11.55
CA VAL A 29 -11.78 -24.85 10.48
C VAL A 29 -10.44 -24.23 10.19
N VAL A 30 -9.89 -24.48 9.00
CA VAL A 30 -8.64 -23.87 8.55
C VAL A 30 -8.99 -22.65 7.71
N GLN A 31 -8.58 -21.47 8.19
CA GLN A 31 -8.68 -20.22 7.43
C GLN A 31 -7.29 -19.87 6.90
N VAL A 32 -7.16 -19.76 5.59
CA VAL A 32 -5.93 -19.34 4.91
C VAL A 32 -6.09 -17.89 4.53
N PHE A 33 -5.16 -17.04 4.97
CA PHE A 33 -5.07 -15.65 4.53
C PHE A 33 -4.01 -15.59 3.43
N ASP A 34 -4.42 -15.21 2.24
CA ASP A 34 -3.48 -14.92 1.16
C ASP A 34 -2.94 -13.51 1.37
N THR A 35 -1.62 -13.40 1.55
CA THR A 35 -0.91 -12.12 1.69
C THR A 35 -0.24 -11.68 0.39
N ALA A 36 -0.34 -12.47 -0.67
CA ALA A 36 0.26 -12.14 -1.95
C ALA A 36 -0.36 -10.88 -2.56
N ILE A 37 0.50 -10.03 -3.11
CA ILE A 37 0.07 -8.88 -3.90
C ILE A 37 -0.25 -9.36 -5.31
N THR A 38 -1.34 -8.86 -5.88
CA THR A 38 -1.76 -9.15 -7.25
C THR A 38 -1.39 -8.03 -8.21
N GLU A 39 -1.26 -8.34 -9.49
CA GLU A 39 -1.07 -7.35 -10.55
C GLU A 39 -2.19 -6.29 -10.54
N ALA A 40 -3.44 -6.70 -10.33
CA ALA A 40 -4.58 -5.78 -10.28
C ALA A 40 -4.45 -4.75 -9.14
N GLU A 41 -3.94 -5.15 -7.96
CA GLU A 41 -3.69 -4.23 -6.84
C GLU A 41 -2.56 -3.25 -7.18
N VAL A 42 -1.47 -3.70 -7.81
CA VAL A 42 -0.39 -2.81 -8.24
C VAL A 42 -0.91 -1.78 -9.23
N ASN A 43 -1.63 -2.21 -10.28
CA ASN A 43 -2.21 -1.33 -11.29
C ASN A 43 -3.19 -0.32 -10.68
N GLN A 44 -3.99 -0.74 -9.70
CA GLN A 44 -4.90 0.15 -8.99
C GLN A 44 -4.16 1.23 -8.19
N ILE A 45 -3.08 0.88 -7.48
CA ILE A 45 -2.29 1.82 -6.70
C ILE A 45 -1.57 2.82 -7.61
N GLN A 46 -0.99 2.35 -8.70
CA GLN A 46 -0.33 3.20 -9.69
C GLN A 46 -1.32 4.16 -10.36
N LYS A 47 -2.50 3.66 -10.77
CA LYS A 47 -3.57 4.52 -11.28
C LYS A 47 -3.99 5.54 -10.23
N GLY A 48 -4.19 5.13 -8.98
CA GLY A 48 -4.54 6.01 -7.87
C GLY A 48 -3.48 7.09 -7.62
N TRP A 49 -2.20 6.77 -7.80
CA TRP A 49 -1.10 7.74 -7.71
C TRP A 49 -1.20 8.80 -8.83
N CYS A 50 -1.45 8.39 -10.07
CA CYS A 50 -1.69 9.30 -11.19
C CYS A 50 -2.89 10.21 -10.93
N ASP A 51 -4.04 9.62 -10.58
CA ASP A 51 -5.27 10.36 -10.26
C ASP A 51 -5.02 11.39 -9.14
N ALA A 52 -4.20 11.02 -8.15
CA ALA A 52 -3.84 11.89 -7.03
C ALA A 52 -2.99 13.08 -7.47
N VAL A 53 -1.97 12.89 -8.32
CA VAL A 53 -1.15 13.99 -8.85
C VAL A 53 -2.02 15.00 -9.60
N LEU A 54 -2.92 14.51 -10.45
CA LEU A 54 -3.87 15.37 -11.18
C LEU A 54 -4.83 16.11 -10.23
N ALA A 55 -5.35 15.41 -9.21
CA ALA A 55 -6.27 16.00 -8.23
C ALA A 55 -5.58 17.08 -7.37
N ILE A 56 -4.32 16.86 -6.95
CA ILE A 56 -3.51 17.86 -6.23
C ILE A 56 -3.25 19.07 -7.12
N SER A 57 -2.86 18.83 -8.37
CA SER A 57 -2.62 19.89 -9.36
C SER A 57 -3.87 20.75 -9.57
N ASN A 58 -5.02 20.11 -9.79
CA ASN A 58 -6.30 20.79 -9.97
C ASN A 58 -6.75 21.53 -8.69
N ALA A 59 -6.53 20.96 -7.51
CA ALA A 59 -6.82 21.63 -6.24
C ALA A 59 -5.99 22.91 -6.08
N TYR A 60 -4.73 22.89 -6.54
CA TYR A 60 -3.90 24.09 -6.55
C TYR A 60 -4.45 25.18 -7.45
N GLN A 61 -4.89 24.84 -8.68
CA GLN A 61 -5.46 25.78 -9.62
C GLN A 61 -6.73 26.46 -9.10
N ASN A 62 -7.57 25.71 -8.40
CA ASN A 62 -8.88 26.19 -7.95
C ASN A 62 -8.88 26.82 -6.55
N GLY A 63 -7.97 26.43 -5.66
CA GLY A 63 -7.97 26.85 -4.26
C GLY A 63 -6.58 27.14 -3.68
N GLY A 64 -5.55 27.16 -4.53
CA GLY A 64 -4.19 27.51 -4.12
C GLY A 64 -3.51 26.46 -3.23
N TYR A 65 -2.49 26.94 -2.52
CA TYR A 65 -1.59 26.08 -1.73
C TYR A 65 -2.32 25.24 -0.67
N ASP A 66 -3.24 25.83 0.10
CA ASP A 66 -3.89 25.13 1.21
C ASP A 66 -4.82 24.02 0.72
N ALA A 67 -5.52 24.22 -0.39
CA ALA A 67 -6.33 23.18 -1.03
C ALA A 67 -5.47 22.03 -1.55
N ALA A 68 -4.36 22.34 -2.22
CA ALA A 68 -3.41 21.33 -2.70
C ALA A 68 -2.76 20.55 -1.54
N LYS A 69 -2.37 21.25 -0.47
CA LYS A 69 -1.77 20.64 0.73
C LYS A 69 -2.72 19.68 1.43
N SER A 70 -3.99 20.07 1.59
CA SER A 70 -5.02 19.20 2.18
C SER A 70 -5.21 17.93 1.34
N LYS A 71 -5.31 18.07 0.02
CA LYS A 71 -5.45 16.94 -0.91
C LYS A 71 -4.22 16.02 -0.85
N ALA A 72 -3.01 16.57 -0.93
CA ALA A 72 -1.76 15.81 -0.90
C ALA A 72 -1.56 15.09 0.43
N SER A 73 -1.92 15.71 1.55
CA SER A 73 -1.86 15.12 2.88
C SER A 73 -2.67 13.81 2.95
N ALA A 74 -3.92 13.85 2.50
CA ALA A 74 -4.79 12.67 2.49
C ALA A 74 -4.25 11.55 1.58
N VAL A 75 -3.69 11.91 0.41
CA VAL A 75 -3.09 10.94 -0.53
C VAL A 75 -1.86 10.28 0.07
N ILE A 76 -0.94 11.05 0.67
CA ILE A 76 0.28 10.50 1.27
C ILE A 76 -0.07 9.53 2.39
N ASP A 77 -1.07 9.85 3.22
CA ASP A 77 -1.51 8.99 4.33
C ASP A 77 -2.11 7.66 3.88
N THR A 78 -2.65 7.60 2.66
CA THR A 78 -3.26 6.38 2.11
C THR A 78 -2.33 5.59 1.19
N ALA A 79 -1.54 6.25 0.35
CA ALA A 79 -0.73 5.60 -0.67
C ALA A 79 0.66 5.15 -0.18
N TYR A 80 1.23 5.88 0.80
CA TYR A 80 2.58 5.60 1.30
C TYR A 80 2.56 4.99 2.70
N ALA A 81 3.60 4.20 3.01
CA ALA A 81 3.72 3.47 4.27
C ALA A 81 4.26 4.31 5.45
N TYR A 82 4.25 5.65 5.39
CA TYR A 82 4.80 6.51 6.46
C TYR A 82 4.19 6.26 7.85
N LYS A 83 2.97 5.73 7.90
CA LYS A 83 2.32 5.33 9.15
C LYS A 83 3.07 4.18 9.86
N PHE A 84 3.76 3.35 9.10
CA PHE A 84 4.43 2.15 9.59
C PHE A 84 5.95 2.31 9.72
N GLY A 85 6.52 3.37 9.13
CA GLY A 85 7.94 3.66 9.20
C GLY A 85 8.43 4.58 8.10
N PRO A 86 9.76 4.79 8.00
CA PRO A 86 10.36 5.55 6.92
C PRO A 86 10.08 4.92 5.55
N VAL A 87 9.79 5.76 4.55
CA VAL A 87 9.67 5.33 3.15
C VAL A 87 10.95 5.69 2.40
N ALA A 88 11.46 4.77 1.59
CA ALA A 88 12.64 4.99 0.75
C ALA A 88 12.26 5.84 -0.47
N PHE A 89 11.97 7.13 -0.24
CA PHE A 89 11.56 8.04 -1.29
C PHE A 89 12.69 8.96 -1.73
N LYS A 90 13.12 8.80 -2.99
CA LYS A 90 14.05 9.70 -3.70
C LYS A 90 13.34 10.28 -4.92
N PRO A 91 12.84 11.52 -4.85
CA PRO A 91 12.18 12.19 -5.97
C PRO A 91 13.14 12.66 -7.07
N THR A 92 12.59 13.00 -8.23
CA THR A 92 13.36 13.41 -9.42
C THR A 92 14.14 14.71 -9.20
N TYR A 93 13.49 15.74 -8.66
CA TYR A 93 14.00 17.11 -8.70
C TYR A 93 14.61 17.60 -7.38
N ALA A 94 14.70 16.76 -6.37
CA ALA A 94 15.31 17.14 -5.10
C ALA A 94 16.83 17.06 -5.15
N ILE A 95 17.49 18.00 -4.48
CA ILE A 95 18.95 18.09 -4.39
C ILE A 95 19.39 18.36 -2.94
N GLY A 96 20.68 18.15 -2.66
CA GLY A 96 21.30 18.44 -1.39
C GLY A 96 20.96 17.42 -0.29
N ASP A 97 21.04 17.86 0.94
CA ASP A 97 20.85 17.03 2.15
C ASP A 97 19.43 16.50 2.33
N LYS A 98 18.44 17.13 1.67
CA LYS A 98 17.03 16.70 1.67
C LYS A 98 16.59 16.02 0.37
N THR A 99 17.52 15.42 -0.36
CA THR A 99 17.22 14.63 -1.55
C THR A 99 16.33 13.44 -1.22
N PHE A 100 16.55 12.79 -0.09
CA PHE A 100 15.78 11.63 0.36
C PHE A 100 14.64 12.06 1.28
N ARG A 101 13.41 11.69 0.92
CA ARG A 101 12.16 12.10 1.60
C ARG A 101 11.65 10.96 2.47
N THR A 102 12.43 10.58 3.46
CA THR A 102 12.12 9.44 4.34
C THR A 102 10.99 9.70 5.34
N THR A 103 10.54 10.95 5.45
CA THR A 103 9.45 11.36 6.34
C THR A 103 8.22 11.82 5.54
N ARG A 104 7.05 11.68 6.17
CA ARG A 104 5.77 12.15 5.63
C ARG A 104 5.79 13.63 5.23
N ASP A 105 6.31 14.47 6.12
CA ASP A 105 6.36 15.93 5.88
C ASP A 105 7.36 16.28 4.77
N GLY A 106 8.44 15.53 4.65
CA GLY A 106 9.39 15.66 3.55
C GLY A 106 8.74 15.32 2.20
N ALA A 107 7.92 14.28 2.15
CA ALA A 107 7.15 13.93 0.96
C ALA A 107 6.10 15.01 0.64
N LEU A 108 5.36 15.49 1.63
CA LEU A 108 4.36 16.54 1.47
C LEU A 108 4.98 17.82 0.89
N ALA A 109 6.10 18.28 1.46
CA ALA A 109 6.83 19.45 0.96
C ALA A 109 7.29 19.27 -0.49
N TYR A 110 7.74 18.07 -0.87
CA TYR A 110 8.10 17.80 -2.26
C TYR A 110 6.90 17.92 -3.21
N PHE A 111 5.75 17.38 -2.85
CA PHE A 111 4.58 17.40 -3.74
C PHE A 111 3.96 18.79 -3.89
N VAL A 112 3.86 19.57 -2.82
CA VAL A 112 3.11 20.83 -2.84
C VAL A 112 3.95 22.08 -2.59
N GLY A 113 5.20 21.96 -2.09
CA GLY A 113 6.06 23.08 -1.69
C GLY A 113 5.63 23.70 -0.34
N PRO A 114 6.25 24.84 0.06
CA PRO A 114 7.50 25.34 -0.49
C PRO A 114 8.66 24.45 -0.04
N ASP A 115 9.55 24.15 -0.97
CA ASP A 115 10.69 23.29 -0.71
C ASP A 115 11.98 23.91 -1.24
N PRO A 116 12.90 24.36 -0.37
CA PRO A 116 14.14 25.00 -0.77
C PRO A 116 15.13 24.06 -1.46
N THR A 117 14.91 22.75 -1.38
CA THR A 117 15.74 21.72 -2.05
C THR A 117 15.32 21.43 -3.48
N ILE A 118 14.26 22.08 -3.98
CA ILE A 118 13.86 22.09 -5.37
C ILE A 118 14.20 23.45 -5.96
N PRO A 119 15.37 23.63 -6.61
CA PRO A 119 15.92 24.95 -6.97
C PRO A 119 14.99 25.82 -7.81
N GLN A 120 14.25 25.20 -8.73
CA GLN A 120 13.34 25.91 -9.64
C GLN A 120 12.08 26.45 -8.94
N PHE A 121 11.82 26.06 -7.67
CA PHE A 121 10.58 26.41 -6.96
C PHE A 121 10.80 27.23 -5.69
N ARG A 122 12.06 27.64 -5.39
CA ARG A 122 12.46 28.28 -4.11
C ARG A 122 11.56 29.43 -3.65
N ASP A 123 11.24 30.32 -4.56
CA ASP A 123 10.52 31.57 -4.27
C ASP A 123 8.99 31.45 -4.46
N LYS A 124 8.50 30.24 -4.73
CA LYS A 124 7.11 29.99 -5.02
C LYS A 124 6.62 28.85 -4.12
N LYS A 125 5.41 28.96 -3.59
CA LYS A 125 4.75 27.85 -2.87
C LYS A 125 4.35 26.75 -3.85
N LEU A 126 5.34 26.17 -4.52
CA LEU A 126 5.20 25.16 -5.55
C LEU A 126 6.01 23.92 -5.22
N GLY A 127 5.51 22.77 -5.65
CA GLY A 127 6.13 21.48 -5.60
C GLY A 127 5.85 20.68 -6.87
N PHE A 128 6.24 19.44 -6.91
CA PHE A 128 6.10 18.58 -8.10
C PHE A 128 4.68 18.54 -8.67
N ALA A 129 3.66 18.49 -7.83
CA ALA A 129 2.27 18.41 -8.28
C ALA A 129 1.61 19.77 -8.52
N THR A 130 2.30 20.89 -8.22
CA THR A 130 1.71 22.23 -8.27
C THR A 130 2.44 23.21 -9.18
N TYR A 131 3.68 22.91 -9.63
CA TYR A 131 4.44 23.84 -10.49
C TYR A 131 3.96 23.90 -11.93
N ARG A 132 3.23 22.88 -12.38
CA ARG A 132 2.50 22.83 -13.65
C ARG A 132 1.08 22.40 -13.39
N HIS A 133 0.16 22.82 -14.26
CA HIS A 133 -1.20 22.29 -14.24
C HIS A 133 -1.22 20.95 -15.00
N TRP A 134 -0.99 19.86 -14.27
CA TRP A 134 -1.02 18.51 -14.82
C TRP A 134 -2.45 18.11 -15.17
N VAL A 135 -2.69 17.66 -16.40
CA VAL A 135 -4.01 17.29 -16.92
C VAL A 135 -4.08 15.84 -17.40
N SER A 136 -2.91 15.18 -17.59
CA SER A 136 -2.83 13.77 -17.94
C SER A 136 -1.67 13.11 -17.20
N CYS A 137 -1.86 11.85 -16.84
CA CYS A 137 -0.84 11.00 -16.22
C CYS A 137 -1.06 9.57 -16.69
N GLU A 138 -0.01 8.97 -17.24
CA GLU A 138 0.03 7.58 -17.71
C GLU A 138 1.23 6.87 -17.09
N ILE A 139 1.09 5.60 -16.76
CA ILE A 139 2.18 4.75 -16.29
C ILE A 139 2.44 3.68 -17.35
N LYS A 140 3.73 3.53 -17.67
CA LYS A 140 4.22 2.52 -18.59
C LYS A 140 5.30 1.69 -17.89
N ASP A 141 4.89 0.58 -17.32
CA ASP A 141 5.82 -0.36 -16.72
C ASP A 141 6.53 -1.20 -17.77
N TYR A 142 7.84 -1.38 -17.58
CA TYR A 142 8.67 -2.31 -18.34
C TYR A 142 8.86 -3.62 -17.59
N VAL A 143 8.77 -3.59 -16.26
CA VAL A 143 8.88 -4.75 -15.37
C VAL A 143 7.89 -4.63 -14.24
N LEU A 144 7.16 -5.71 -13.98
CA LEU A 144 6.40 -5.97 -12.77
C LEU A 144 6.84 -7.31 -12.18
N GLN A 145 7.28 -7.29 -10.92
CA GLN A 145 7.66 -8.48 -10.16
C GLN A 145 6.70 -8.65 -8.99
N LEU A 146 6.03 -9.80 -8.90
CA LEU A 146 5.18 -10.19 -7.77
C LEU A 146 5.95 -11.17 -6.89
N LEU A 147 6.24 -10.77 -5.65
CA LEU A 147 7.14 -11.47 -4.73
C LEU A 147 6.42 -11.79 -3.40
N GLY A 148 5.26 -12.42 -3.48
CA GLY A 148 4.42 -12.69 -2.32
C GLY A 148 3.77 -11.40 -1.80
N ASN A 149 4.07 -10.99 -0.57
CA ASN A 149 3.53 -9.77 0.03
C ASN A 149 4.22 -8.47 -0.43
N THR A 150 5.12 -8.57 -1.40
CA THR A 150 5.88 -7.45 -1.98
C THR A 150 5.74 -7.48 -3.50
N ALA A 151 5.73 -6.31 -4.13
CA ALA A 151 5.82 -6.17 -5.57
C ALA A 151 6.77 -5.03 -5.96
N ASN A 152 7.50 -5.19 -7.06
CA ASN A 152 8.35 -4.15 -7.63
C ASN A 152 7.88 -3.80 -9.04
N THR A 153 7.95 -2.51 -9.37
CA THR A 153 7.79 -2.06 -10.76
C THR A 153 8.95 -1.17 -11.17
N MET A 154 9.24 -1.16 -12.47
CA MET A 154 10.18 -0.24 -13.11
C MET A 154 9.62 0.21 -14.45
N GLY A 155 9.57 1.52 -14.67
CA GLY A 155 8.99 2.08 -15.88
C GLY A 155 9.04 3.60 -15.94
N LEU A 156 8.12 4.17 -16.70
CA LEU A 156 7.94 5.61 -16.87
C LEU A 156 6.61 6.07 -16.30
N VAL A 157 6.60 7.31 -15.82
CA VAL A 157 5.35 8.07 -15.65
C VAL A 157 5.37 9.19 -16.67
N ILE A 158 4.37 9.24 -17.52
CA ILE A 158 4.22 10.25 -18.56
C ILE A 158 3.18 11.26 -18.09
N LEU A 159 3.62 12.47 -17.78
CA LEU A 159 2.76 13.57 -17.34
C LEU A 159 2.65 14.61 -18.44
N THR A 160 1.44 15.07 -18.71
CA THR A 160 1.19 16.19 -19.65
C THR A 160 0.52 17.33 -18.90
N ASP A 161 1.02 18.55 -19.10
CA ASP A 161 0.41 19.73 -18.53
C ASP A 161 -0.64 20.38 -19.47
N SER A 162 -1.35 21.40 -18.97
CA SER A 162 -2.38 22.11 -19.72
C SER A 162 -1.88 22.87 -20.95
N GLN A 163 -0.57 22.98 -21.13
CA GLN A 163 0.06 23.59 -22.31
C GLN A 163 0.55 22.52 -23.31
N GLY A 164 0.29 21.22 -23.01
CA GLY A 164 0.73 20.10 -23.84
C GLY A 164 2.20 19.73 -23.66
N GLN A 165 2.91 20.29 -22.66
CA GLN A 165 4.29 19.92 -22.37
C GLN A 165 4.32 18.63 -21.54
N THR A 166 5.23 17.72 -21.91
CA THR A 166 5.42 16.44 -21.22
C THR A 166 6.55 16.47 -20.21
N ALA A 167 6.47 15.59 -19.20
CA ALA A 167 7.57 15.17 -18.35
C ALA A 167 7.49 13.66 -18.18
N GLU A 168 8.63 12.98 -18.36
CA GLU A 168 8.71 11.52 -18.38
C GLU A 168 9.74 10.99 -17.36
N PRO A 169 9.54 11.23 -16.05
CA PRO A 169 10.44 10.68 -15.05
C PRO A 169 10.40 9.15 -15.05
N GLU A 170 11.59 8.57 -14.96
CA GLU A 170 11.79 7.16 -14.70
C GLU A 170 11.36 6.83 -13.27
N LYS A 171 10.67 5.71 -13.08
CA LYS A 171 10.13 5.31 -11.80
C LYS A 171 10.48 3.88 -11.44
N THR A 172 10.85 3.71 -10.19
CA THR A 172 10.91 2.40 -9.54
C THR A 172 10.10 2.48 -8.27
N TRP A 173 9.16 1.55 -8.10
CA TRP A 173 8.39 1.42 -6.87
C TRP A 173 8.57 0.03 -6.27
N THR A 174 8.52 -0.03 -4.94
CA THR A 174 8.23 -1.24 -4.18
C THR A 174 6.96 -1.02 -3.40
N PHE A 175 6.05 -1.98 -3.53
CA PHE A 175 4.80 -2.06 -2.78
C PHE A 175 4.92 -3.16 -1.74
N LEU A 176 4.33 -2.96 -0.58
CA LEU A 176 4.27 -3.94 0.50
C LEU A 176 2.83 -4.06 1.00
N ARG A 177 2.36 -5.30 1.23
CA ARG A 177 1.15 -5.52 2.01
C ARG A 177 1.48 -5.37 3.48
N GLU A 178 0.93 -4.34 4.08
CA GLU A 178 1.11 -3.98 5.48
C GLU A 178 0.29 -4.89 6.40
N ILE A 179 0.59 -4.83 7.70
CA ILE A 179 -0.08 -5.63 8.72
C ILE A 179 -1.60 -5.37 8.79
N ASP A 180 -2.06 -4.20 8.37
CA ASP A 180 -3.48 -3.83 8.30
C ASP A 180 -4.18 -4.35 7.01
N GLY A 181 -3.45 -5.11 6.18
CA GLY A 181 -3.93 -5.67 4.91
C GLY A 181 -3.88 -4.70 3.73
N SER A 182 -3.57 -3.42 3.94
CA SER A 182 -3.43 -2.45 2.86
C SER A 182 -2.12 -2.66 2.09
N VAL A 183 -2.11 -2.39 0.79
CA VAL A 183 -0.89 -2.37 -0.02
C VAL A 183 -0.45 -0.92 -0.17
N ARG A 184 0.81 -0.62 0.20
CA ARG A 184 1.36 0.74 0.23
C ARG A 184 2.73 0.82 -0.41
N ILE A 185 3.10 2.02 -0.86
CA ILE A 185 4.41 2.33 -1.40
C ILE A 185 5.42 2.43 -0.24
N VAL A 186 6.43 1.57 -0.24
CA VAL A 186 7.56 1.59 0.72
C VAL A 186 8.85 2.08 0.08
N LEU A 187 8.97 2.01 -1.25
CA LEU A 187 10.05 2.61 -2.02
C LEU A 187 9.46 3.35 -3.23
N HIS A 188 9.93 4.56 -3.46
CA HIS A 188 9.63 5.38 -4.62
C HIS A 188 10.93 6.07 -5.07
N HIS A 189 11.60 5.50 -6.02
CA HIS A 189 12.75 6.14 -6.66
C HIS A 189 12.32 6.75 -7.99
N SER A 190 12.75 7.97 -8.21
CA SER A 190 12.49 8.68 -9.45
C SER A 190 13.74 9.40 -9.93
N SER A 191 14.01 9.32 -11.22
CA SER A 191 15.11 9.98 -11.91
C SER A 191 14.64 10.64 -13.21
N ALA A 192 15.46 11.54 -13.74
CA ALA A 192 15.35 11.99 -15.12
C ALA A 192 16.34 11.16 -15.96
N PRO A 193 16.07 10.99 -17.27
CA PRO A 193 17.03 10.41 -18.18
C PRO A 193 18.37 11.15 -18.14
N PHE A 194 19.46 10.40 -18.27
CA PHE A 194 20.79 11.01 -18.36
C PHE A 194 20.90 11.86 -19.62
N ASP A 195 21.30 13.13 -19.44
CA ASP A 195 21.57 14.06 -20.53
C ASP A 195 23.10 14.23 -20.68
N ALA A 196 23.64 13.71 -21.75
CA ALA A 196 25.06 13.71 -22.07
C ALA A 196 25.56 15.01 -22.72
N ARG A 197 24.92 16.14 -22.46
CA ARG A 197 25.38 17.46 -22.97
C ARG A 197 26.70 17.87 -22.43
#